data_f0075069c94a1afb90a8def004897a78
#
_entry.id   f0075069c94a1afb90a8def004897a78
#
_cell.length_a   1.000
_cell.length_b   1.000
_cell.length_c   1.000
_cell.angle_alpha   90.00
_cell.angle_beta   90.00
_cell.angle_gamma   90.00
#
_symmetry.space_group_name_H-M   'P 1'
#
loop_
_entity.id
_entity.type
_entity.pdbx_description
1 polymer ?
#
loop_
_entity_poly.entity_id
_entity_poly.type
_entity_poly.pdbx_seq_one_letter_code
_entity_poly.pdbx_strand_id
1 'polypeptide(L)'
;MRRPSLTLRLTILFGAASAAVLVALGYLVGVSVQSHFLEIDRDELLGKVALVRHTLAKIRTKADFEAMPGRMDDALVGHPHLGVRISTPTGSLVYASADASFPAEEFPLRLGDGLPTPPSIATWKHGMHAFRGTMATLPTGYPEMPQAHVAVAVSIDHHVSFLDQFNRSLWAGIAGGALLTALLGWVAARRGLSPVRELTTVARNISASRLHDRIHVDSLPRELTDLATAFNGMLARLEESFRRLGEFSSDLAHEFKTPLSNVMTQTQVALSRPRPAEEYREALYSSLEECDRLARTVSDMLFLAKAEHGLAIPTVESVDLVREARELFDFYDALVEERGVSLECSGEGNVAGDRLMLRRALSNLVSNAIAHSPRGGRVSVAVERGGHGAVTLRVENSGETIPPEHLPRLFDRFYRVDPARQRSSGGAGLGLAITRSIVTAHGGTISVSSSEGLTRFEVSLPAAPAA
;
A
#
# COMPACT_ATOMS: atom_id res chain seq x y z
N MET A 1 25.38 -5.15 2.52
CA MET A 1 25.07 -4.46 1.24
C MET A 1 23.75 -3.73 1.37
N ARG A 2 23.71 -2.41 1.21
CA ARG A 2 22.44 -1.63 1.25
C ARG A 2 21.63 -1.96 -0.01
N ARG A 3 20.38 -2.38 0.16
CA ARG A 3 19.48 -2.63 -0.97
C ARG A 3 19.27 -1.34 -1.76
N PRO A 4 19.40 -1.34 -3.11
CA PRO A 4 19.21 -0.16 -3.92
C PRO A 4 17.77 0.37 -3.77
N SER A 5 17.62 1.70 -3.79
CA SER A 5 16.31 2.35 -3.64
C SER A 5 15.36 1.97 -4.80
N LEU A 6 14.07 1.93 -4.54
CA LEU A 6 13.06 1.65 -5.57
C LEU A 6 13.13 2.65 -6.73
N THR A 7 13.41 3.92 -6.43
CA THR A 7 13.64 4.97 -7.43
C THR A 7 14.77 4.60 -8.38
N LEU A 8 15.91 4.16 -7.84
CA LEU A 8 17.07 3.75 -8.66
C LEU A 8 16.75 2.54 -9.55
N ARG A 9 16.07 1.54 -9.00
CA ARG A 9 15.65 0.35 -9.76
C ARG A 9 14.73 0.70 -10.93
N LEU A 10 13.72 1.53 -10.68
CA LEU A 10 12.80 1.98 -11.73
C LEU A 10 13.52 2.80 -12.80
N THR A 11 14.38 3.76 -12.39
CA THR A 11 15.16 4.56 -13.35
C THR A 11 16.04 3.70 -14.24
N ILE A 12 16.77 2.72 -13.67
CA ILE A 12 17.62 1.80 -14.44
C ILE A 12 16.76 0.95 -15.39
N LEU A 13 15.65 0.42 -14.93
CA LEU A 13 14.78 -0.45 -15.73
C LEU A 13 14.17 0.31 -16.92
N PHE A 14 13.62 1.51 -16.69
CA PHE A 14 13.07 2.35 -17.76
C PHE A 14 14.17 2.85 -18.70
N GLY A 15 15.31 3.28 -18.17
CA GLY A 15 16.44 3.73 -18.97
C GLY A 15 17.02 2.61 -19.86
N ALA A 16 17.20 1.40 -19.29
CA ALA A 16 17.69 0.26 -20.05
C ALA A 16 16.68 -0.20 -21.13
N ALA A 17 15.40 -0.26 -20.80
CA ALA A 17 14.37 -0.63 -21.76
C ALA A 17 14.30 0.37 -22.93
N SER A 18 14.29 1.68 -22.63
CA SER A 18 14.29 2.73 -23.65
C SER A 18 15.55 2.71 -24.50
N ALA A 19 16.73 2.52 -23.89
CA ALA A 19 17.99 2.40 -24.61
C ALA A 19 17.99 1.19 -25.56
N ALA A 20 17.48 0.03 -25.11
CA ALA A 20 17.37 -1.17 -25.93
C ALA A 20 16.46 -0.94 -27.17
N VAL A 21 15.32 -0.29 -26.97
CA VAL A 21 14.39 0.04 -28.08
C VAL A 21 15.04 1.02 -29.06
N LEU A 22 15.69 2.07 -28.56
CA LEU A 22 16.36 3.07 -29.41
C LEU A 22 17.52 2.47 -30.19
N VAL A 23 18.32 1.60 -29.57
CA VAL A 23 19.41 0.87 -30.25
C VAL A 23 18.88 -0.08 -31.32
N ALA A 24 17.82 -0.84 -31.02
CA ALA A 24 17.20 -1.72 -31.99
C ALA A 24 16.63 -0.95 -33.18
N LEU A 25 15.94 0.17 -32.92
CA LEU A 25 15.43 1.04 -33.98
C LEU A 25 16.55 1.64 -34.81
N GLY A 26 17.61 2.15 -34.15
CA GLY A 26 18.79 2.70 -34.81
C GLY A 26 19.46 1.69 -35.68
N TYR A 27 19.61 0.44 -35.23
CA TYR A 27 20.18 -0.65 -36.03
C TYR A 27 19.33 -0.93 -37.28
N LEU A 28 18.01 -1.04 -37.14
CA LEU A 28 17.09 -1.26 -38.25
C LEU A 28 17.16 -0.12 -39.28
N VAL A 29 17.16 1.12 -38.84
CA VAL A 29 17.31 2.28 -39.73
C VAL A 29 18.67 2.28 -40.43
N GLY A 30 19.74 2.00 -39.69
CA GLY A 30 21.09 1.90 -40.27
C GLY A 30 21.20 0.85 -41.35
N VAL A 31 20.67 -0.36 -41.10
CA VAL A 31 20.65 -1.45 -42.10
C VAL A 31 19.77 -1.08 -43.29
N SER A 32 18.61 -0.46 -43.07
CA SER A 32 17.72 -0.04 -44.16
C SER A 32 18.36 1.01 -45.06
N VAL A 33 19.01 2.01 -44.48
CA VAL A 33 19.73 3.04 -45.26
C VAL A 33 20.86 2.45 -46.04
N GLN A 34 21.66 1.56 -45.42
CA GLN A 34 22.77 0.89 -46.09
C GLN A 34 22.30 0.01 -47.27
N SER A 35 21.19 -0.76 -47.07
CA SER A 35 20.65 -1.59 -48.17
C SER A 35 20.11 -0.74 -49.31
N HIS A 36 19.51 0.42 -48.99
CA HIS A 36 19.01 1.33 -50.03
C HIS A 36 20.14 1.89 -50.91
N PHE A 37 21.27 2.30 -50.32
CA PHE A 37 22.41 2.72 -51.12
C PHE A 37 23.00 1.59 -51.95
N LEU A 38 23.02 0.35 -51.44
CA LEU A 38 23.42 -0.82 -52.23
C LEU A 38 22.55 -1.04 -53.45
N GLU A 39 21.26 -0.83 -53.31
CA GLU A 39 20.29 -0.97 -54.40
C GLU A 39 20.48 0.12 -55.46
N ILE A 40 20.61 1.39 -55.04
CA ILE A 40 20.91 2.52 -55.91
C ILE A 40 22.20 2.26 -56.74
N ASP A 41 23.29 1.89 -56.05
CA ASP A 41 24.58 1.64 -56.72
C ASP A 41 24.47 0.49 -57.72
N ARG A 42 23.71 -0.57 -57.41
CA ARG A 42 23.42 -1.68 -58.28
C ARG A 42 22.72 -1.24 -59.58
N ASP A 43 21.68 -0.46 -59.43
CA ASP A 43 20.87 0.01 -60.53
C ASP A 43 21.70 0.98 -61.43
N GLU A 44 22.50 1.83 -60.81
CA GLU A 44 23.44 2.68 -61.54
C GLU A 44 24.43 1.87 -62.33
N LEU A 45 25.11 0.89 -61.74
CA LEU A 45 26.10 0.02 -62.39
C LEU A 45 25.46 -0.73 -63.58
N LEU A 46 24.26 -1.28 -63.41
CA LEU A 46 23.53 -1.97 -64.46
C LEU A 46 23.19 -1.01 -65.65
N GLY A 47 22.76 0.21 -65.33
CA GLY A 47 22.55 1.24 -66.35
C GLY A 47 23.80 1.57 -67.14
N LYS A 48 24.99 1.69 -66.46
CA LYS A 48 26.26 1.95 -67.10
C LYS A 48 26.75 0.76 -67.97
N VAL A 49 26.58 -0.48 -67.46
CA VAL A 49 26.89 -1.68 -68.26
C VAL A 49 26.03 -1.69 -69.55
N ALA A 50 24.73 -1.31 -69.47
CA ALA A 50 23.85 -1.20 -70.64
C ALA A 50 24.35 -0.14 -71.65
N LEU A 51 24.87 1.01 -71.15
CA LEU A 51 25.45 2.05 -72.01
C LEU A 51 26.67 1.52 -72.75
N VAL A 52 27.60 0.87 -72.06
CA VAL A 52 28.80 0.26 -72.69
C VAL A 52 28.39 -0.81 -73.68
N ARG A 53 27.43 -1.67 -73.38
CA ARG A 53 26.89 -2.69 -74.28
C ARG A 53 26.33 -2.05 -75.56
N HIS A 54 25.59 -0.97 -75.48
CA HIS A 54 25.03 -0.26 -76.62
C HIS A 54 26.14 0.30 -77.54
N THR A 55 27.22 0.81 -76.98
CA THR A 55 28.35 1.35 -77.69
C THR A 55 29.14 0.22 -78.41
N LEU A 56 29.40 -0.89 -77.70
CA LEU A 56 30.11 -2.04 -78.29
C LEU A 56 29.30 -2.73 -79.41
N ALA A 57 28.00 -2.79 -79.34
CA ALA A 57 27.16 -3.38 -80.35
C ALA A 57 27.17 -2.64 -81.69
N LYS A 58 27.60 -1.40 -81.72
CA LYS A 58 27.73 -0.56 -82.93
C LYS A 58 29.07 -0.77 -83.72
N ILE A 59 30.02 -1.43 -83.11
CA ILE A 59 31.31 -1.71 -83.71
C ILE A 59 31.16 -2.85 -84.72
N ARG A 60 31.28 -2.59 -86.02
CA ARG A 60 31.17 -3.61 -87.12
C ARG A 60 32.40 -3.75 -87.99
N THR A 61 33.20 -2.72 -88.03
CA THR A 61 34.38 -2.65 -88.90
C THR A 61 35.67 -2.40 -88.10
N LYS A 62 36.82 -2.66 -88.69
CA LYS A 62 38.09 -2.35 -88.08
C LYS A 62 38.26 -0.85 -87.79
N ALA A 63 37.75 0.02 -88.66
CA ALA A 63 37.78 1.46 -88.45
C ALA A 63 36.84 1.87 -87.24
N ASP A 64 35.74 1.19 -87.05
CA ASP A 64 34.89 1.40 -85.87
C ASP A 64 35.59 0.96 -84.57
N PHE A 65 36.36 -0.13 -84.65
CA PHE A 65 37.13 -0.63 -83.49
C PHE A 65 38.27 0.32 -83.12
N GLU A 66 38.99 0.85 -84.13
CA GLU A 66 40.06 1.85 -83.92
C GLU A 66 39.54 3.17 -83.40
N ALA A 67 38.34 3.56 -83.75
CA ALA A 67 37.64 4.76 -83.28
C ALA A 67 36.86 4.54 -81.89
N MET A 68 36.85 3.31 -81.40
CA MET A 68 36.09 2.94 -80.21
C MET A 68 36.54 3.70 -78.95
N PRO A 69 37.85 3.89 -78.66
CA PRO A 69 38.32 4.65 -77.48
C PRO A 69 37.71 6.06 -77.43
N GLY A 70 37.82 6.82 -78.58
CA GLY A 70 37.23 8.18 -78.63
C GLY A 70 35.70 8.19 -78.45
N ARG A 71 35.00 7.21 -79.05
CA ARG A 71 33.53 7.10 -78.88
C ARG A 71 33.12 6.74 -77.43
N MET A 72 34.03 5.97 -76.74
CA MET A 72 33.83 5.69 -75.31
C MET A 72 34.05 6.92 -74.45
N ASP A 73 35.11 7.66 -74.74
CA ASP A 73 35.38 8.92 -74.06
C ASP A 73 34.19 9.89 -74.21
N ASP A 74 33.71 10.05 -75.44
CA ASP A 74 32.50 10.88 -75.69
C ASP A 74 31.24 10.39 -74.95
N ALA A 75 31.04 9.07 -74.88
CA ALA A 75 29.92 8.46 -74.18
C ALA A 75 30.02 8.58 -72.65
N LEU A 76 31.25 8.76 -72.12
CA LEU A 76 31.55 8.94 -70.69
C LEU A 76 31.60 10.41 -70.28
N VAL A 77 31.52 11.36 -71.22
CA VAL A 77 31.42 12.79 -70.94
C VAL A 77 30.19 13.03 -70.04
N GLY A 78 30.39 13.71 -68.88
CA GLY A 78 29.34 13.97 -67.89
C GLY A 78 29.21 12.90 -66.79
N HIS A 79 30.10 11.89 -66.86
CA HIS A 79 30.14 10.85 -65.83
C HIS A 79 31.52 10.78 -65.13
N PRO A 80 31.97 11.82 -64.41
CA PRO A 80 33.35 11.97 -63.91
C PRO A 80 33.77 10.91 -62.90
N HIS A 81 32.82 10.16 -62.33
CA HIS A 81 33.11 9.14 -61.30
C HIS A 81 32.91 7.70 -61.81
N LEU A 82 32.82 7.54 -63.16
CA LEU A 82 32.61 6.25 -63.79
C LEU A 82 33.94 5.73 -64.40
N GLY A 83 34.36 4.61 -63.86
CA GLY A 83 35.48 3.85 -64.47
C GLY A 83 34.96 2.75 -65.40
N VAL A 84 35.54 2.69 -66.58
CA VAL A 84 35.25 1.62 -67.54
C VAL A 84 36.55 1.02 -67.96
N ARG A 85 36.71 -0.32 -67.97
CA ARG A 85 37.81 -1.08 -68.54
C ARG A 85 37.29 -2.12 -69.48
N ILE A 86 37.72 -2.14 -70.68
CA ILE A 86 37.37 -3.10 -71.71
C ILE A 86 38.59 -3.87 -72.07
N SER A 87 38.52 -5.21 -72.07
CA SER A 87 39.59 -6.12 -72.42
C SER A 87 39.06 -7.21 -73.34
N THR A 88 39.95 -7.79 -74.11
CA THR A 88 39.74 -8.98 -74.95
C THR A 88 39.45 -10.20 -74.05
N PRO A 89 38.86 -11.28 -74.58
CA PRO A 89 38.75 -12.54 -73.87
C PRO A 89 40.07 -13.13 -73.39
N THR A 90 41.16 -12.76 -74.08
CA THR A 90 42.57 -13.17 -73.76
C THR A 90 43.15 -12.27 -72.67
N GLY A 91 42.46 -11.22 -72.19
CA GLY A 91 42.94 -10.31 -71.15
C GLY A 91 43.73 -9.08 -71.63
N SER A 92 43.91 -8.90 -72.96
CA SER A 92 44.59 -7.72 -73.51
C SER A 92 43.68 -6.47 -73.32
N LEU A 93 44.27 -5.38 -72.83
CA LEU A 93 43.59 -4.12 -72.61
C LEU A 93 43.24 -3.47 -73.96
N VAL A 94 41.97 -3.13 -74.13
CA VAL A 94 41.49 -2.43 -75.34
C VAL A 94 41.16 -0.97 -75.02
N TYR A 95 40.52 -0.73 -73.85
CA TYR A 95 40.21 0.63 -73.38
C TYR A 95 40.23 0.68 -71.85
N ALA A 96 40.69 1.76 -71.30
CA ALA A 96 40.49 2.10 -69.88
C ALA A 96 40.28 3.59 -69.74
N SER A 97 39.20 3.97 -69.04
CA SER A 97 38.98 5.37 -68.65
C SER A 97 40.04 5.83 -67.64
N ALA A 98 40.38 7.12 -67.66
CA ALA A 98 41.43 7.68 -66.83
C ALA A 98 41.21 7.60 -65.35
N ASP A 99 39.92 7.55 -64.95
CA ASP A 99 39.54 7.75 -63.55
C ASP A 99 39.34 6.46 -62.74
N ALA A 100 39.56 5.27 -63.32
CA ALA A 100 39.32 4.05 -62.59
C ALA A 100 40.55 3.13 -62.50
N SER A 101 41.01 2.94 -61.29
CA SER A 101 41.93 1.88 -60.96
C SER A 101 41.16 0.63 -60.56
N PHE A 102 41.31 -0.41 -61.44
CA PHE A 102 40.70 -1.72 -61.14
C PHE A 102 41.81 -2.63 -60.59
N PRO A 103 41.76 -3.07 -59.36
CA PRO A 103 42.73 -4.02 -58.82
C PRO A 103 42.58 -5.37 -59.51
N ALA A 104 43.62 -5.92 -59.99
CA ALA A 104 43.60 -7.18 -60.74
C ALA A 104 43.21 -8.40 -59.89
N GLU A 105 43.35 -8.30 -58.56
CA GLU A 105 43.08 -9.39 -57.64
C GLU A 105 41.55 -9.45 -57.18
N GLU A 106 40.86 -8.33 -57.22
CA GLU A 106 39.46 -8.25 -56.73
C GLU A 106 38.42 -8.51 -57.80
N PHE A 107 38.83 -8.53 -59.06
CA PHE A 107 37.99 -8.99 -60.16
C PHE A 107 38.53 -10.33 -60.68
N PRO A 108 38.15 -11.46 -60.04
CA PRO A 108 38.53 -12.78 -60.56
C PRO A 108 37.90 -12.95 -61.93
N LEU A 109 38.74 -13.08 -62.94
CA LEU A 109 38.40 -13.52 -64.33
C LEU A 109 37.79 -14.94 -64.26
N ARG A 110 36.59 -15.12 -63.76
CA ARG A 110 35.81 -16.33 -63.99
C ARG A 110 35.15 -16.15 -65.34
N LEU A 111 35.88 -16.65 -66.38
CA LEU A 111 35.36 -16.89 -67.71
C LEU A 111 34.20 -17.88 -67.58
N GLY A 112 32.97 -17.37 -67.54
CA GLY A 112 31.74 -18.11 -67.70
C GLY A 112 30.94 -17.45 -68.82
N ASP A 113 30.53 -18.26 -69.80
CA ASP A 113 29.73 -17.80 -70.94
C ASP A 113 28.36 -17.26 -70.42
N GLY A 114 28.25 -15.93 -70.40
CA GLY A 114 26.99 -15.24 -70.02
C GLY A 114 27.19 -14.14 -68.98
N LEU A 115 26.22 -13.20 -68.92
CA LEU A 115 26.10 -12.24 -67.85
C LEU A 115 25.98 -13.03 -66.51
N PRO A 116 26.81 -12.75 -65.50
CA PRO A 116 26.62 -13.36 -64.21
C PRO A 116 25.22 -12.97 -63.71
N THR A 117 24.35 -13.94 -63.47
CA THR A 117 23.05 -13.76 -62.89
C THR A 117 23.07 -14.29 -61.44
N PRO A 118 23.03 -13.45 -60.42
CA PRO A 118 23.09 -11.98 -60.38
C PRO A 118 24.53 -11.43 -60.58
N PRO A 119 24.68 -10.21 -61.07
CA PRO A 119 26.03 -9.60 -61.25
C PRO A 119 26.68 -9.51 -59.87
N SER A 120 27.91 -10.09 -59.78
CA SER A 120 28.73 -9.97 -58.58
C SER A 120 29.21 -8.53 -58.47
N ILE A 121 28.76 -7.82 -57.45
CA ILE A 121 29.23 -6.46 -57.15
C ILE A 121 30.36 -6.54 -56.13
N ALA A 122 31.52 -6.03 -56.51
CA ALA A 122 32.66 -5.90 -55.63
C ALA A 122 32.80 -4.45 -55.13
N THR A 123 33.24 -4.29 -53.90
CA THR A 123 33.57 -2.98 -53.31
C THR A 123 35.03 -2.98 -52.90
N TRP A 124 35.81 -1.98 -53.36
CA TRP A 124 37.23 -1.85 -53.03
C TRP A 124 37.61 -0.40 -52.79
N LYS A 125 38.79 -0.19 -52.22
CA LYS A 125 39.38 1.13 -52.00
C LYS A 125 40.67 1.25 -52.82
N HIS A 126 40.82 2.38 -53.48
CA HIS A 126 42.09 2.75 -54.12
C HIS A 126 42.50 4.14 -53.67
N GLY A 127 43.59 4.22 -52.89
CA GLY A 127 43.96 5.45 -52.21
C GLY A 127 42.90 5.91 -51.21
N MET A 128 42.42 7.11 -51.41
CA MET A 128 41.34 7.70 -50.56
C MET A 128 39.93 7.50 -51.11
N HIS A 129 39.79 6.89 -52.27
CA HIS A 129 38.53 6.71 -52.98
C HIS A 129 37.99 5.28 -52.83
N ALA A 130 36.69 5.18 -52.58
CA ALA A 130 35.99 3.91 -52.53
C ALA A 130 35.19 3.70 -53.82
N PHE A 131 35.31 2.52 -54.37
CA PHE A 131 34.65 2.13 -55.63
C PHE A 131 33.76 0.92 -55.41
N ARG A 132 32.70 0.88 -56.21
CA ARG A 132 31.84 -0.28 -56.34
C ARG A 132 31.71 -0.60 -57.81
N GLY A 133 31.90 -1.86 -58.15
CA GLY A 133 31.91 -2.22 -59.56
C GLY A 133 31.40 -3.63 -59.84
N THR A 134 31.19 -3.87 -61.10
CA THR A 134 30.78 -5.19 -61.62
C THR A 134 31.52 -5.48 -62.93
N MET A 135 31.63 -6.77 -63.27
CA MET A 135 32.17 -7.21 -64.53
C MET A 135 31.12 -7.98 -65.31
N ALA A 136 31.09 -7.76 -66.62
CA ALA A 136 30.22 -8.48 -67.55
C ALA A 136 30.97 -8.82 -68.82
N THR A 137 30.65 -9.96 -69.41
CA THR A 137 31.09 -10.32 -70.79
C THR A 137 30.00 -9.84 -71.75
N LEU A 138 30.35 -8.92 -72.62
CA LEU A 138 29.40 -8.30 -73.54
C LEU A 138 29.71 -8.65 -74.98
N PRO A 139 28.69 -8.93 -75.81
CA PRO A 139 28.88 -9.15 -77.22
C PRO A 139 29.28 -7.84 -77.91
N THR A 140 30.17 -7.93 -78.85
CA THR A 140 30.56 -6.86 -79.80
C THR A 140 29.96 -7.16 -81.15
N GLY A 141 29.81 -6.16 -82.04
CA GLY A 141 29.48 -6.39 -83.46
C GLY A 141 30.68 -6.68 -84.36
N TYR A 142 31.83 -6.75 -83.76
CA TYR A 142 33.10 -6.93 -84.55
C TYR A 142 33.54 -8.40 -84.64
N PRO A 143 33.62 -8.99 -85.87
CA PRO A 143 33.87 -10.42 -86.05
C PRO A 143 35.18 -10.96 -85.47
N GLU A 144 36.26 -10.16 -85.47
CA GLU A 144 37.52 -10.56 -84.86
C GLU A 144 37.61 -10.54 -83.35
N MET A 145 36.60 -9.87 -82.70
CA MET A 145 36.43 -9.83 -81.26
C MET A 145 34.90 -9.93 -80.91
N PRO A 146 34.32 -11.10 -80.99
CA PRO A 146 32.91 -11.26 -80.82
C PRO A 146 32.40 -10.97 -79.41
N GLN A 147 33.33 -11.02 -78.44
CA GLN A 147 33.03 -10.75 -77.03
C GLN A 147 34.08 -9.86 -76.40
N ALA A 148 33.74 -9.02 -75.46
CA ALA A 148 34.60 -8.19 -74.64
C ALA A 148 34.32 -8.35 -73.15
N HIS A 149 35.35 -8.41 -72.37
CA HIS A 149 35.21 -8.31 -70.88
C HIS A 149 35.15 -6.84 -70.49
N VAL A 150 34.07 -6.44 -69.86
CA VAL A 150 33.82 -5.06 -69.44
C VAL A 150 33.73 -5.02 -67.93
N ALA A 151 34.62 -4.27 -67.31
CA ALA A 151 34.50 -3.92 -65.91
C ALA A 151 34.00 -2.46 -65.82
N VAL A 152 32.98 -2.26 -65.03
CA VAL A 152 32.42 -0.94 -64.74
C VAL A 152 32.48 -0.67 -63.24
N ALA A 153 32.98 0.50 -62.86
CA ALA A 153 33.10 0.93 -61.48
C ALA A 153 32.57 2.36 -61.29
N VAL A 154 31.90 2.58 -60.17
CA VAL A 154 31.41 3.90 -59.75
C VAL A 154 32.04 4.27 -58.40
N SER A 155 32.49 5.51 -58.26
CA SER A 155 32.97 5.99 -56.97
C SER A 155 31.78 6.16 -56.03
N ILE A 156 31.92 5.59 -54.82
CA ILE A 156 30.93 5.64 -53.76
C ILE A 156 31.34 6.56 -52.60
N ASP A 157 32.32 7.43 -52.78
CA ASP A 157 32.87 8.32 -51.72
C ASP A 157 31.77 9.17 -51.07
N HIS A 158 30.85 9.65 -51.92
CA HIS A 158 29.73 10.48 -51.42
C HIS A 158 28.79 9.65 -50.50
N HIS A 159 28.53 8.39 -50.88
CA HIS A 159 27.71 7.49 -50.05
C HIS A 159 28.41 7.12 -48.76
N VAL A 160 29.71 6.83 -48.79
CA VAL A 160 30.54 6.48 -47.62
C VAL A 160 30.58 7.66 -46.63
N SER A 161 30.85 8.88 -47.14
CA SER A 161 30.88 10.08 -46.29
C SER A 161 29.53 10.40 -45.69
N PHE A 162 28.45 10.26 -46.45
CA PHE A 162 27.06 10.41 -45.95
C PHE A 162 26.75 9.40 -44.85
N LEU A 163 27.04 8.10 -45.08
CA LEU A 163 26.80 7.04 -44.11
C LEU A 163 27.57 7.27 -42.80
N ASP A 164 28.81 7.75 -42.89
CA ASP A 164 29.62 8.08 -41.69
C ASP A 164 29.01 9.25 -40.91
N GLN A 165 28.57 10.28 -41.61
CA GLN A 165 27.90 11.43 -40.94
C GLN A 165 26.54 11.03 -40.36
N PHE A 166 25.78 10.28 -41.13
CA PHE A 166 24.49 9.73 -40.71
C PHE A 166 24.63 8.87 -39.46
N ASN A 167 25.58 7.91 -39.44
CA ASN A 167 25.81 7.04 -38.29
C ASN A 167 26.21 7.84 -37.04
N ARG A 168 27.13 8.82 -37.19
CA ARG A 168 27.48 9.71 -36.06
C ARG A 168 26.27 10.45 -35.49
N SER A 169 25.44 11.03 -36.37
CA SER A 169 24.24 11.74 -35.96
C SER A 169 23.21 10.80 -35.32
N LEU A 170 23.03 9.61 -35.89
CA LEU A 170 22.14 8.58 -35.38
C LEU A 170 22.52 8.14 -33.96
N TRP A 171 23.78 7.79 -33.76
CA TRP A 171 24.28 7.38 -32.45
C TRP A 171 24.24 8.51 -31.41
N ALA A 172 24.54 9.73 -31.80
CA ALA A 172 24.41 10.90 -30.94
C ALA A 172 22.95 11.13 -30.53
N GLY A 173 22.00 10.98 -31.48
CA GLY A 173 20.57 11.06 -31.21
C GLY A 173 20.09 9.96 -30.25
N ILE A 174 20.53 8.71 -30.44
CA ILE A 174 20.23 7.57 -29.56
C ILE A 174 20.76 7.84 -28.14
N ALA A 175 22.00 8.28 -28.00
CA ALA A 175 22.62 8.59 -26.72
C ALA A 175 21.87 9.73 -26.00
N GLY A 176 21.55 10.82 -26.73
CA GLY A 176 20.78 11.96 -26.19
C GLY A 176 19.37 11.56 -25.77
N GLY A 177 18.67 10.76 -26.60
CA GLY A 177 17.34 10.25 -26.28
C GLY A 177 17.35 9.32 -25.06
N ALA A 178 18.33 8.41 -24.95
CA ALA A 178 18.48 7.53 -23.80
C ALA A 178 18.76 8.31 -22.51
N LEU A 179 19.61 9.34 -22.57
CA LEU A 179 19.91 10.20 -21.42
C LEU A 179 18.66 10.99 -20.98
N LEU A 180 17.94 11.55 -21.94
CA LEU A 180 16.72 12.31 -21.67
C LEU A 180 15.64 11.42 -21.03
N THR A 181 15.41 10.23 -21.57
CA THR A 181 14.42 9.28 -21.00
C THR A 181 14.83 8.79 -19.62
N ALA A 182 16.11 8.56 -19.35
CA ALA A 182 16.61 8.23 -18.03
C ALA A 182 16.39 9.37 -17.02
N LEU A 183 16.65 10.63 -17.43
CA LEU A 183 16.43 11.80 -16.60
C LEU A 183 14.94 12.00 -16.27
N LEU A 184 14.08 11.92 -17.29
CA LEU A 184 12.63 12.03 -17.11
C LEU A 184 12.08 10.91 -16.23
N GLY A 185 12.54 9.68 -16.44
CA GLY A 185 12.19 8.52 -15.61
C GLY A 185 12.61 8.69 -14.14
N TRP A 186 13.82 9.26 -13.91
CA TRP A 186 14.28 9.58 -12.56
C TRP A 186 13.42 10.63 -11.88
N VAL A 187 13.07 11.72 -12.58
CA VAL A 187 12.18 12.79 -12.06
C VAL A 187 10.80 12.23 -11.74
N ALA A 188 10.22 11.46 -12.66
CA ALA A 188 8.90 10.85 -12.47
C ALA A 188 8.89 9.87 -11.28
N ALA A 189 9.88 8.98 -11.18
CA ALA A 189 10.00 8.05 -10.07
C ALA A 189 10.22 8.77 -8.72
N ARG A 190 11.02 9.84 -8.70
CA ARG A 190 11.28 10.62 -7.49
C ARG A 190 10.02 11.34 -7.00
N ARG A 191 9.27 11.98 -7.90
CA ARG A 191 8.04 12.69 -7.57
C ARG A 191 6.90 11.73 -7.24
N GLY A 192 6.74 10.67 -8.02
CA GLY A 192 5.69 9.67 -7.78
C GLY A 192 5.85 8.90 -6.47
N LEU A 193 7.09 8.71 -5.98
CA LEU A 193 7.35 8.03 -4.71
C LEU A 193 7.49 8.99 -3.50
N SER A 194 7.37 10.32 -3.69
CA SER A 194 7.42 11.30 -2.60
C SER A 194 6.34 11.05 -1.54
N PRO A 195 5.05 10.80 -1.88
CA PRO A 195 4.01 10.58 -0.91
C PRO A 195 4.25 9.34 -0.02
N VAL A 196 4.84 8.27 -0.60
CA VAL A 196 5.19 7.07 0.18
C VAL A 196 6.25 7.36 1.24
N ARG A 197 7.18 8.29 0.96
CA ARG A 197 8.18 8.72 1.95
C ARG A 197 7.56 9.53 3.07
N GLU A 198 6.58 10.39 2.77
CA GLU A 198 5.82 11.13 3.79
C GLU A 198 5.06 10.18 4.72
N LEU A 199 4.35 9.19 4.17
CA LEU A 199 3.71 8.13 4.94
C LEU A 199 4.70 7.43 5.89
N THR A 200 5.89 7.08 5.38
CA THR A 200 6.93 6.43 6.19
C THR A 200 7.43 7.35 7.30
N THR A 201 7.54 8.65 7.04
CA THR A 201 8.02 9.64 8.02
C THR A 201 6.99 9.83 9.14
N VAL A 202 5.71 9.99 8.79
CA VAL A 202 4.63 10.06 9.78
C VAL A 202 4.60 8.78 10.62
N ALA A 203 4.62 7.60 9.98
CA ALA A 203 4.61 6.32 10.68
C ALA A 203 5.79 6.13 11.65
N ARG A 204 6.98 6.64 11.33
CA ARG A 204 8.16 6.58 12.20
C ARG A 204 8.11 7.54 13.38
N ASN A 205 7.42 8.68 13.22
CA ASN A 205 7.35 9.72 14.21
C ASN A 205 6.15 9.55 15.17
N ILE A 206 5.29 8.56 14.94
CA ILE A 206 4.18 8.23 15.82
C ILE A 206 4.74 7.77 17.17
N SER A 207 4.25 8.42 18.22
CA SER A 207 4.48 8.07 19.62
C SER A 207 3.19 8.30 20.39
N ALA A 208 3.09 7.79 21.60
CA ALA A 208 1.92 7.99 22.44
C ALA A 208 1.54 9.49 22.64
N SER A 209 2.53 10.40 22.54
CA SER A 209 2.32 11.85 22.64
C SER A 209 2.00 12.53 21.30
N ARG A 210 2.03 11.80 20.16
CA ARG A 210 1.81 12.33 18.80
C ARG A 210 0.85 11.48 18.00
N LEU A 211 -0.17 10.93 18.63
CA LEU A 211 -1.21 10.13 17.99
C LEU A 211 -2.23 10.98 17.23
N HIS A 212 -2.27 12.30 17.47
CA HIS A 212 -3.17 13.24 16.78
C HIS A 212 -2.72 13.62 15.38
N ASP A 213 -1.44 13.36 15.02
CA ASP A 213 -0.95 13.63 13.68
C ASP A 213 -1.69 12.78 12.66
N ARG A 214 -2.13 13.40 11.56
CA ARG A 214 -2.86 12.72 10.48
C ARG A 214 -2.18 12.94 9.15
N ILE A 215 -2.31 11.94 8.29
CA ILE A 215 -1.88 12.03 6.90
C ILE A 215 -2.92 12.83 6.12
N HIS A 216 -2.48 13.87 5.41
CA HIS A 216 -3.34 14.67 4.55
C HIS A 216 -3.69 13.89 3.28
N VAL A 217 -4.94 13.48 3.17
CA VAL A 217 -5.43 12.61 2.09
C VAL A 217 -5.57 13.36 0.77
N ASP A 218 -5.90 14.66 0.82
CA ASP A 218 -6.19 15.50 -0.36
C ASP A 218 -5.01 15.70 -1.31
N SER A 219 -3.78 15.52 -0.84
CA SER A 219 -2.54 15.67 -1.62
C SER A 219 -2.02 14.35 -2.20
N LEU A 220 -2.69 13.23 -1.92
CA LEU A 220 -2.21 11.89 -2.30
C LEU A 220 -2.79 11.42 -3.63
N PRO A 221 -2.01 10.65 -4.42
CA PRO A 221 -2.56 9.86 -5.51
C PRO A 221 -3.67 8.91 -5.02
N ARG A 222 -4.65 8.66 -5.90
CA ARG A 222 -5.83 7.85 -5.58
C ARG A 222 -5.48 6.46 -5.01
N GLU A 223 -4.42 5.86 -5.52
CA GLU A 223 -3.93 4.53 -5.10
C GLU A 223 -3.39 4.52 -3.65
N LEU A 224 -3.02 5.67 -3.11
CA LEU A 224 -2.53 5.82 -1.74
C LEU A 224 -3.59 6.37 -0.77
N THR A 225 -4.70 6.89 -1.30
CA THR A 225 -5.81 7.44 -0.50
C THR A 225 -6.41 6.40 0.43
N ASP A 226 -6.70 5.20 -0.08
CA ASP A 226 -7.28 4.11 0.72
C ASP A 226 -6.33 3.68 1.84
N LEU A 227 -5.04 3.58 1.54
CA LEU A 227 -4.01 3.25 2.53
C LEU A 227 -3.91 4.32 3.63
N ALA A 228 -3.88 5.61 3.23
CA ALA A 228 -3.82 6.72 4.17
C ALA A 228 -5.08 6.80 5.05
N THR A 229 -6.25 6.56 4.48
CA THR A 229 -7.53 6.53 5.21
C THR A 229 -7.56 5.38 6.22
N ALA A 230 -7.16 4.17 5.82
CA ALA A 230 -7.06 3.02 6.70
C ALA A 230 -6.06 3.27 7.85
N PHE A 231 -4.92 3.90 7.55
CA PHE A 231 -3.90 4.26 8.53
C PHE A 231 -4.41 5.32 9.52
N ASN A 232 -5.08 6.38 9.04
CA ASN A 232 -5.71 7.39 9.89
C ASN A 232 -6.79 6.79 10.80
N GLY A 233 -7.57 5.84 10.28
CA GLY A 233 -8.56 5.09 11.06
C GLY A 233 -7.91 4.22 12.16
N MET A 234 -6.77 3.62 11.89
CA MET A 234 -5.98 2.90 12.91
C MET A 234 -5.47 3.85 13.99
N LEU A 235 -4.92 5.03 13.59
CA LEU A 235 -4.45 6.04 14.53
C LEU A 235 -5.57 6.55 15.43
N ALA A 236 -6.76 6.80 14.89
CA ALA A 236 -7.92 7.24 15.68
C ALA A 236 -8.32 6.21 16.74
N ARG A 237 -8.31 4.92 16.40
CA ARG A 237 -8.59 3.84 17.38
C ARG A 237 -7.51 3.76 18.45
N LEU A 238 -6.25 3.94 18.05
CA LEU A 238 -5.12 3.91 18.99
C LEU A 238 -5.18 5.10 19.96
N GLU A 239 -5.43 6.31 19.46
CA GLU A 239 -5.59 7.53 20.25
C GLU A 239 -6.72 7.39 21.27
N GLU A 240 -7.88 6.87 20.84
CA GLU A 240 -9.00 6.62 21.71
C GLU A 240 -8.66 5.59 22.80
N SER A 241 -7.93 4.53 22.46
CA SER A 241 -7.50 3.53 23.44
C SER A 241 -6.52 4.11 24.46
N PHE A 242 -5.57 4.94 24.03
CA PHE A 242 -4.65 5.62 24.94
C PHE A 242 -5.34 6.66 25.82
N ARG A 243 -6.32 7.40 25.28
CA ARG A 243 -7.15 8.33 26.05
C ARG A 243 -7.90 7.61 27.17
N ARG A 244 -8.57 6.50 26.83
CA ARG A 244 -9.30 5.66 27.82
C ARG A 244 -8.36 5.11 28.89
N LEU A 245 -7.16 4.67 28.51
CA LEU A 245 -6.14 4.18 29.46
C LEU A 245 -5.68 5.30 30.40
N GLY A 246 -5.48 6.51 29.86
CA GLY A 246 -5.11 7.68 30.64
C GLY A 246 -6.19 8.09 31.66
N GLU A 247 -7.45 8.17 31.22
CA GLU A 247 -8.61 8.44 32.08
C GLU A 247 -8.71 7.38 33.18
N PHE A 248 -8.66 6.10 32.82
CA PHE A 248 -8.68 4.99 33.76
C PHE A 248 -7.56 5.07 34.82
N SER A 249 -6.32 5.39 34.38
CA SER A 249 -5.18 5.53 35.30
C SER A 249 -5.34 6.71 36.26
N SER A 250 -5.90 7.82 35.77
CA SER A 250 -6.20 9.00 36.59
C SER A 250 -7.25 8.70 37.65
N ASP A 251 -8.34 8.06 37.24
CA ASP A 251 -9.44 7.69 38.12
C ASP A 251 -8.97 6.71 39.21
N LEU A 252 -8.13 5.72 38.83
CA LEU A 252 -7.44 4.80 39.75
C LEU A 252 -6.68 5.55 40.83
N ALA A 253 -5.84 6.50 40.41
CA ALA A 253 -4.97 7.25 41.33
C ALA A 253 -5.82 8.05 42.34
N HIS A 254 -6.94 8.63 41.88
CA HIS A 254 -7.85 9.38 42.75
C HIS A 254 -8.57 8.48 43.77
N GLU A 255 -9.12 7.35 43.31
CA GLU A 255 -9.88 6.43 44.15
C GLU A 255 -9.01 5.66 45.17
N PHE A 256 -7.72 5.51 44.90
CA PHE A 256 -6.77 4.92 45.88
C PHE A 256 -6.22 5.93 46.86
N LYS A 257 -6.02 7.19 46.44
CA LYS A 257 -5.40 8.22 47.30
C LYS A 257 -6.24 8.48 48.53
N THR A 258 -7.56 8.55 48.39
CA THR A 258 -8.48 8.91 49.47
C THR A 258 -8.48 7.88 50.62
N PRO A 259 -8.78 6.56 50.38
CA PRO A 259 -8.78 5.58 51.45
C PRO A 259 -7.38 5.37 52.08
N LEU A 260 -6.32 5.40 51.23
CA LEU A 260 -4.95 5.32 51.75
C LEU A 260 -4.61 6.47 52.65
N SER A 261 -4.99 7.71 52.29
CA SER A 261 -4.81 8.88 53.13
C SER A 261 -5.59 8.79 54.44
N ASN A 262 -6.82 8.23 54.41
CA ASN A 262 -7.64 8.00 55.60
C ASN A 262 -6.96 7.01 56.55
N VAL A 263 -6.51 5.86 56.07
CA VAL A 263 -5.78 4.85 56.86
C VAL A 263 -4.52 5.46 57.49
N MET A 264 -3.73 6.21 56.68
CA MET A 264 -2.52 6.87 57.18
C MET A 264 -2.84 7.89 58.26
N THR A 265 -3.86 8.74 58.05
CA THR A 265 -4.25 9.78 59.02
C THR A 265 -4.78 9.16 60.31
N GLN A 266 -5.67 8.16 60.22
CA GLN A 266 -6.18 7.45 61.39
C GLN A 266 -5.06 6.79 62.19
N THR A 267 -4.14 6.12 61.52
CA THR A 267 -2.97 5.48 62.13
C THR A 267 -2.08 6.52 62.80
N GLN A 268 -1.78 7.66 62.11
CA GLN A 268 -0.97 8.75 62.69
C GLN A 268 -1.65 9.39 63.91
N VAL A 269 -2.95 9.61 63.85
CA VAL A 269 -3.72 10.14 64.97
C VAL A 269 -3.75 9.15 66.14
N ALA A 270 -3.94 7.86 65.90
CA ALA A 270 -3.86 6.83 66.91
C ALA A 270 -2.48 6.78 67.61
N LEU A 271 -1.39 6.97 66.87
CA LEU A 271 -0.02 6.94 67.38
C LEU A 271 0.46 8.28 67.99
N SER A 272 -0.27 9.39 67.80
CA SER A 272 0.16 10.73 68.23
C SER A 272 0.22 10.93 69.72
N ARG A 273 -0.55 10.12 70.51
CA ARG A 273 -0.56 10.14 71.99
C ARG A 273 -1.02 8.79 72.51
N PRO A 274 -0.66 8.41 73.75
CA PRO A 274 -1.21 7.23 74.42
C PRO A 274 -2.73 7.31 74.53
N ARG A 275 -3.43 6.18 74.23
CA ARG A 275 -4.87 6.05 74.22
C ARG A 275 -5.32 4.77 74.96
N PRO A 276 -6.56 4.71 75.46
CA PRO A 276 -7.15 3.46 75.91
C PRO A 276 -7.13 2.37 74.82
N ALA A 277 -7.02 1.11 75.21
CA ALA A 277 -6.93 -0.02 74.29
C ALA A 277 -8.16 -0.06 73.32
N GLU A 278 -9.32 0.38 73.79
CA GLU A 278 -10.57 0.40 73.03
C GLU A 278 -10.47 1.41 71.86
N GLU A 279 -9.91 2.62 72.07
CA GLU A 279 -9.71 3.59 70.99
C GLU A 279 -8.69 3.06 69.92
N TYR A 280 -7.67 2.31 70.33
CA TYR A 280 -6.77 1.63 69.33
C TYR A 280 -7.53 0.57 68.56
N ARG A 281 -8.42 -0.20 69.18
CA ARG A 281 -9.26 -1.21 68.51
C ARG A 281 -10.19 -0.58 67.51
N GLU A 282 -10.88 0.50 67.85
CA GLU A 282 -11.73 1.26 66.90
C GLU A 282 -10.95 1.80 65.71
N ALA A 283 -9.74 2.38 65.94
CA ALA A 283 -8.92 2.86 64.86
C ALA A 283 -8.42 1.71 63.94
N LEU A 284 -8.09 0.56 64.51
CA LEU A 284 -7.73 -0.63 63.75
C LEU A 284 -8.88 -1.22 62.95
N TYR A 285 -10.10 -1.28 63.53
CA TYR A 285 -11.31 -1.72 62.81
C TYR A 285 -11.60 -0.78 61.65
N SER A 286 -11.57 0.54 61.86
CA SER A 286 -11.81 1.51 60.81
C SER A 286 -10.74 1.42 59.69
N SER A 287 -9.47 1.18 60.06
CA SER A 287 -8.41 0.96 59.10
C SER A 287 -8.59 -0.33 58.30
N LEU A 288 -9.08 -1.41 58.94
CA LEU A 288 -9.38 -2.68 58.27
C LEU A 288 -10.56 -2.54 57.29
N GLU A 289 -11.60 -1.82 57.64
CA GLU A 289 -12.71 -1.51 56.77
C GLU A 289 -12.27 -0.78 55.49
N GLU A 290 -11.36 0.21 55.60
CA GLU A 290 -10.80 0.92 54.45
C GLU A 290 -9.89 0.01 53.59
N CYS A 291 -9.13 -0.90 54.22
CA CYS A 291 -8.36 -1.90 53.47
C CYS A 291 -9.25 -2.87 52.71
N ASP A 292 -10.34 -3.36 53.31
CA ASP A 292 -11.29 -4.22 52.67
C ASP A 292 -12.05 -3.51 51.50
N ARG A 293 -12.33 -2.21 51.66
CA ARG A 293 -12.85 -1.38 50.58
C ARG A 293 -11.88 -1.26 49.42
N LEU A 294 -10.59 -1.01 49.70
CA LEU A 294 -9.53 -0.99 48.67
C LEU A 294 -9.44 -2.33 47.96
N ALA A 295 -9.44 -3.46 48.66
CA ALA A 295 -9.37 -4.79 48.08
C ALA A 295 -10.55 -5.06 47.14
N ARG A 296 -11.75 -4.67 47.55
CA ARG A 296 -12.95 -4.76 46.66
C ARG A 296 -12.82 -3.91 45.42
N THR A 297 -12.37 -2.65 45.59
CA THR A 297 -12.15 -1.73 44.47
C THR A 297 -11.15 -2.30 43.46
N VAL A 298 -10.03 -2.87 43.92
CA VAL A 298 -9.05 -3.54 43.05
C VAL A 298 -9.67 -4.72 42.30
N SER A 299 -10.43 -5.58 43.01
CA SER A 299 -11.11 -6.72 42.40
C SER A 299 -12.12 -6.31 41.32
N ASP A 300 -12.89 -5.24 41.58
CA ASP A 300 -13.86 -4.66 40.67
C ASP A 300 -13.19 -4.11 39.40
N MET A 301 -12.05 -3.46 39.56
CA MET A 301 -11.25 -2.93 38.45
C MET A 301 -10.65 -4.04 37.59
N LEU A 302 -10.08 -5.07 38.23
CA LEU A 302 -9.55 -6.23 37.48
C LEU A 302 -10.64 -6.94 36.69
N PHE A 303 -11.85 -7.00 37.26
CA PHE A 303 -13.01 -7.55 36.55
C PHE A 303 -13.37 -6.70 35.33
N LEU A 304 -13.47 -5.37 35.47
CA LEU A 304 -13.76 -4.46 34.37
C LEU A 304 -12.67 -4.48 33.28
N ALA A 305 -11.40 -4.54 33.67
CA ALA A 305 -10.29 -4.64 32.72
C ALA A 305 -10.37 -5.95 31.90
N LYS A 306 -10.72 -7.06 32.53
CA LYS A 306 -10.99 -8.33 31.81
C LYS A 306 -12.19 -8.21 30.89
N ALA A 307 -13.23 -7.53 31.30
CA ALA A 307 -14.46 -7.35 30.55
C ALA A 307 -14.25 -6.59 29.22
N GLU A 308 -13.33 -5.62 29.19
CA GLU A 308 -12.99 -4.87 27.97
C GLU A 308 -12.33 -5.72 26.88
N HIS A 309 -11.63 -6.80 27.26
CA HIS A 309 -10.97 -7.70 26.32
C HIS A 309 -11.85 -8.89 25.88
N GLY A 310 -13.15 -8.81 26.17
CA GLY A 310 -14.11 -9.89 25.93
C GLY A 310 -14.24 -10.77 27.16
N LEU A 311 -15.28 -10.49 27.97
CA LEU A 311 -15.56 -11.30 29.14
C LEU A 311 -16.05 -12.68 28.70
N ALA A 312 -15.20 -13.67 28.89
CA ALA A 312 -15.63 -15.04 28.69
C ALA A 312 -16.61 -15.42 29.84
N ILE A 313 -17.74 -16.01 29.49
CA ILE A 313 -18.68 -16.59 30.45
C ILE A 313 -18.11 -17.97 30.81
N PRO A 314 -17.60 -18.18 32.04
CA PRO A 314 -16.92 -19.43 32.40
C PRO A 314 -17.86 -20.63 32.39
N THR A 315 -19.10 -20.43 32.86
CA THR A 315 -20.09 -21.51 33.00
C THR A 315 -21.44 -21.00 32.56
N VAL A 316 -22.08 -21.69 31.63
CA VAL A 316 -23.44 -21.36 31.20
C VAL A 316 -24.39 -22.41 31.76
N GLU A 317 -25.24 -21.98 32.69
CA GLU A 317 -26.29 -22.80 33.29
C GLU A 317 -27.65 -22.06 33.25
N SER A 318 -28.73 -22.76 33.55
CA SER A 318 -30.05 -22.14 33.68
C SER A 318 -30.18 -21.53 35.07
N VAL A 319 -30.23 -20.20 35.13
CA VAL A 319 -30.28 -19.43 36.37
C VAL A 319 -31.70 -18.87 36.58
N ASP A 320 -32.32 -19.23 37.70
CA ASP A 320 -33.60 -18.66 38.14
C ASP A 320 -33.34 -17.33 38.84
N LEU A 321 -33.66 -16.22 38.16
CA LEU A 321 -33.42 -14.86 38.69
C LEU A 321 -34.24 -14.51 39.91
N VAL A 322 -35.46 -15.08 40.04
CA VAL A 322 -36.31 -14.85 41.21
C VAL A 322 -35.73 -15.52 42.45
N ARG A 323 -35.26 -16.72 42.30
CA ARG A 323 -34.56 -17.45 43.37
C ARG A 323 -33.30 -16.70 43.82
N GLU A 324 -32.47 -16.24 42.88
CA GLU A 324 -31.26 -15.46 43.21
C GLU A 324 -31.64 -14.15 43.91
N ALA A 325 -32.71 -13.47 43.50
CA ALA A 325 -33.19 -12.26 44.18
C ALA A 325 -33.64 -12.52 45.60
N ARG A 326 -34.39 -13.60 45.88
CA ARG A 326 -34.78 -13.99 47.23
C ARG A 326 -33.61 -14.33 48.12
N GLU A 327 -32.64 -15.11 47.62
CA GLU A 327 -31.40 -15.42 48.36
C GLU A 327 -30.60 -14.15 48.69
N LEU A 328 -30.62 -13.12 47.83
CA LEU A 328 -30.02 -11.83 48.12
C LEU A 328 -30.82 -11.01 49.15
N PHE A 329 -32.11 -11.11 49.14
CA PHE A 329 -32.98 -10.43 50.13
C PHE A 329 -32.69 -10.96 51.52
N ASP A 330 -32.61 -12.30 51.67
CA ASP A 330 -32.22 -12.96 52.93
C ASP A 330 -30.87 -12.48 53.42
N PHE A 331 -29.92 -12.28 52.48
CA PHE A 331 -28.57 -11.77 52.79
C PHE A 331 -28.59 -10.31 53.28
N TYR A 332 -29.43 -9.46 52.72
CA TYR A 332 -29.56 -8.05 53.08
C TYR A 332 -30.56 -7.74 54.17
N ASP A 333 -31.22 -8.73 54.79
CA ASP A 333 -32.28 -8.59 55.77
C ASP A 333 -31.90 -7.63 56.92
N ALA A 334 -30.75 -7.82 57.56
CA ALA A 334 -30.26 -6.95 58.63
C ALA A 334 -30.06 -5.47 58.19
N LEU A 335 -29.58 -5.24 56.96
CA LEU A 335 -29.39 -3.90 56.39
C LEU A 335 -30.73 -3.23 56.07
N VAL A 336 -31.69 -4.01 55.61
CA VAL A 336 -33.03 -3.58 55.26
C VAL A 336 -33.81 -3.18 56.53
N GLU A 337 -33.69 -3.96 57.58
CA GLU A 337 -34.27 -3.66 58.87
C GLU A 337 -33.66 -2.37 59.50
N GLU A 338 -32.36 -2.24 59.47
CA GLU A 338 -31.65 -1.01 59.92
C GLU A 338 -32.12 0.23 59.17
N ARG A 339 -32.26 0.12 57.84
CA ARG A 339 -32.71 1.22 56.98
C ARG A 339 -34.22 1.44 56.95
N GLY A 340 -35.00 0.50 57.46
CA GLY A 340 -36.46 0.54 57.43
C GLY A 340 -37.06 0.54 56.02
N VAL A 341 -36.46 -0.21 55.09
CA VAL A 341 -36.89 -0.34 53.69
C VAL A 341 -37.67 -1.65 53.54
N SER A 342 -38.67 -1.71 52.64
CA SER A 342 -39.38 -2.95 52.33
C SER A 342 -38.88 -3.55 51.04
N LEU A 343 -38.64 -4.90 51.00
CA LEU A 343 -38.28 -5.63 49.82
C LEU A 343 -39.42 -6.47 49.27
N GLU A 344 -39.65 -6.41 47.95
CA GLU A 344 -40.65 -7.24 47.28
C GLU A 344 -40.02 -7.92 46.05
N CYS A 345 -40.34 -9.24 45.88
CA CYS A 345 -39.89 -10.00 44.72
C CYS A 345 -41.09 -10.71 44.06
N SER A 346 -41.20 -10.57 42.74
CA SER A 346 -42.32 -11.15 41.98
C SER A 346 -41.89 -11.66 40.61
N GLY A 347 -42.75 -12.50 40.03
CA GLY A 347 -42.58 -13.01 38.68
C GLY A 347 -41.85 -14.35 38.57
N GLU A 348 -41.42 -14.69 37.37
CA GLU A 348 -40.67 -15.92 37.07
C GLU A 348 -39.79 -15.72 35.79
N GLY A 349 -38.61 -16.32 35.75
CA GLY A 349 -37.78 -16.29 34.55
C GLY A 349 -36.42 -16.90 34.77
N ASN A 350 -36.04 -17.77 33.83
CA ASN A 350 -34.74 -18.42 33.81
C ASN A 350 -33.91 -17.87 32.64
N VAL A 351 -32.68 -17.53 32.88
CA VAL A 351 -31.71 -17.05 31.89
C VAL A 351 -30.54 -18.01 31.74
N ALA A 352 -29.96 -18.08 30.56
CA ALA A 352 -28.74 -18.84 30.32
C ALA A 352 -27.52 -17.99 30.66
N GLY A 353 -26.71 -18.39 31.63
CA GLY A 353 -25.52 -17.62 31.98
C GLY A 353 -24.77 -18.14 33.19
N ASP A 354 -23.71 -17.42 33.57
CA ASP A 354 -22.93 -17.71 34.78
C ASP A 354 -23.64 -17.18 36.03
N ARG A 355 -24.01 -18.10 36.93
CA ARG A 355 -24.76 -17.79 38.15
C ARG A 355 -24.05 -16.76 39.03
N LEU A 356 -22.71 -16.87 39.19
CA LEU A 356 -21.95 -15.96 40.04
C LEU A 356 -21.90 -14.55 39.46
N MET A 357 -21.73 -14.44 38.16
CA MET A 357 -21.78 -13.14 37.46
C MET A 357 -23.15 -12.49 37.54
N LEU A 358 -24.21 -13.23 37.22
CA LEU A 358 -25.59 -12.74 37.27
C LEU A 358 -25.98 -12.35 38.68
N ARG A 359 -25.63 -13.15 39.72
CA ARG A 359 -25.81 -12.82 41.14
C ARG A 359 -25.05 -11.55 41.51
N ARG A 360 -23.81 -11.32 41.00
CA ARG A 360 -23.08 -10.07 41.23
C ARG A 360 -23.79 -8.87 40.63
N ALA A 361 -24.29 -8.97 39.38
CA ALA A 361 -25.04 -7.93 38.74
C ALA A 361 -26.30 -7.57 39.52
N LEU A 362 -27.07 -8.58 39.93
CA LEU A 362 -28.29 -8.40 40.75
C LEU A 362 -27.98 -7.81 42.11
N SER A 363 -26.93 -8.29 42.79
CA SER A 363 -26.45 -7.74 44.07
C SER A 363 -26.10 -6.26 43.98
N ASN A 364 -25.42 -5.85 42.90
CA ASN A 364 -25.09 -4.44 42.64
C ASN A 364 -26.37 -3.58 42.48
N LEU A 365 -27.37 -4.07 41.74
CA LEU A 365 -28.63 -3.35 41.54
C LEU A 365 -29.43 -3.25 42.84
N VAL A 366 -29.58 -4.36 43.59
CA VAL A 366 -30.34 -4.41 44.85
C VAL A 366 -29.65 -3.56 45.94
N SER A 367 -28.33 -3.69 46.11
CA SER A 367 -27.60 -2.88 47.09
C SER A 367 -27.68 -1.38 46.78
N ASN A 368 -27.61 -1.02 45.49
CA ASN A 368 -27.81 0.36 45.04
C ASN A 368 -29.23 0.85 45.35
N ALA A 369 -30.24 0.05 45.06
CA ALA A 369 -31.62 0.38 45.34
C ALA A 369 -31.87 0.58 46.85
N ILE A 370 -31.36 -0.28 47.72
CA ILE A 370 -31.46 -0.15 49.18
C ILE A 370 -30.73 1.12 49.66
N ALA A 371 -29.52 1.38 49.16
CA ALA A 371 -28.70 2.52 49.55
C ALA A 371 -29.34 3.87 49.22
N HIS A 372 -30.12 3.95 48.12
CA HIS A 372 -30.78 5.17 47.64
C HIS A 372 -32.24 5.28 48.00
N SER A 373 -32.82 4.28 48.71
CA SER A 373 -34.17 4.35 49.25
C SER A 373 -34.23 5.15 50.54
N PRO A 374 -35.20 6.04 50.72
CA PRO A 374 -35.45 6.70 52.01
C PRO A 374 -36.00 5.73 53.06
N ARG A 375 -35.91 6.09 54.31
CA ARG A 375 -36.52 5.31 55.39
C ARG A 375 -38.03 5.16 55.18
N GLY A 376 -38.56 3.95 55.21
CA GLY A 376 -39.95 3.60 54.84
C GLY A 376 -40.16 3.43 53.33
N GLY A 377 -39.07 3.50 52.55
CA GLY A 377 -39.11 3.29 51.10
C GLY A 377 -39.31 1.82 50.73
N ARG A 378 -39.53 1.61 49.41
CA ARG A 378 -39.72 0.27 48.81
C ARG A 378 -38.68 -0.01 47.75
N VAL A 379 -38.19 -1.23 47.76
CA VAL A 379 -37.37 -1.81 46.67
C VAL A 379 -38.13 -3.03 46.14
N SER A 380 -38.39 -3.06 44.84
CA SER A 380 -39.02 -4.20 44.17
C SER A 380 -38.14 -4.80 43.07
N VAL A 381 -38.13 -6.13 43.01
CA VAL A 381 -37.49 -6.90 41.95
C VAL A 381 -38.58 -7.69 41.23
N ALA A 382 -38.82 -7.40 39.98
CA ALA A 382 -39.78 -8.10 39.15
C ALA A 382 -39.04 -8.80 37.98
N VAL A 383 -39.41 -10.07 37.75
CA VAL A 383 -38.86 -10.85 36.64
C VAL A 383 -40.01 -11.29 35.74
N GLU A 384 -39.95 -10.89 34.49
CA GLU A 384 -41.02 -11.19 33.51
C GLU A 384 -40.46 -11.88 32.30
N ARG A 385 -41.15 -12.89 31.78
CA ARG A 385 -40.86 -13.46 30.47
C ARG A 385 -41.36 -12.51 29.39
N GLY A 386 -40.46 -11.90 28.64
CA GLY A 386 -40.79 -11.08 27.49
C GLY A 386 -41.11 -11.90 26.24
N GLY A 387 -41.62 -11.23 25.21
CA GLY A 387 -41.73 -11.84 23.89
C GLY A 387 -40.35 -12.16 23.27
N HIS A 388 -40.32 -13.02 22.27
CA HIS A 388 -39.13 -13.38 21.52
C HIS A 388 -37.98 -14.06 22.29
N GLY A 389 -38.29 -14.76 23.40
CA GLY A 389 -37.26 -15.51 24.14
C GLY A 389 -36.34 -14.64 25.00
N ALA A 390 -36.80 -13.52 25.46
CA ALA A 390 -36.10 -12.67 26.42
C ALA A 390 -36.73 -12.77 27.81
N VAL A 391 -35.94 -12.55 28.86
CA VAL A 391 -36.36 -12.36 30.25
C VAL A 391 -35.98 -10.95 30.65
N THR A 392 -36.94 -10.19 31.17
CA THR A 392 -36.75 -8.84 31.70
C THR A 392 -36.72 -8.88 33.22
N LEU A 393 -35.64 -8.39 33.79
CA LEU A 393 -35.47 -8.15 35.22
C LEU A 393 -35.58 -6.65 35.46
N ARG A 394 -36.51 -6.24 36.30
CA ARG A 394 -36.70 -4.86 36.77
C ARG A 394 -36.32 -4.76 38.22
N VAL A 395 -35.48 -3.78 38.55
CA VAL A 395 -35.18 -3.39 39.93
C VAL A 395 -35.63 -1.94 40.09
N GLU A 396 -36.56 -1.72 40.96
CA GLU A 396 -37.15 -0.40 41.21
C GLU A 396 -36.94 -0.01 42.68
N ASN A 397 -36.66 1.25 42.90
CA ASN A 397 -36.61 1.82 44.24
C ASN A 397 -37.29 3.18 44.30
N SER A 398 -37.95 3.43 45.43
CA SER A 398 -38.38 4.79 45.77
C SER A 398 -37.18 5.62 46.20
N GLY A 399 -37.17 6.90 45.85
CA GLY A 399 -36.07 7.80 46.22
C GLY A 399 -36.10 9.12 45.48
N GLU A 400 -35.02 9.88 45.59
CA GLU A 400 -34.89 11.15 44.91
C GLU A 400 -34.76 10.90 43.37
N THR A 401 -35.51 11.70 42.59
CA THR A 401 -35.47 11.58 41.14
C THR A 401 -34.08 11.98 40.60
N ILE A 402 -33.49 11.14 39.79
CA ILE A 402 -32.21 11.40 39.15
C ILE A 402 -32.40 12.36 37.97
N PRO A 403 -31.74 13.52 37.93
CA PRO A 403 -31.84 14.45 36.82
C PRO A 403 -31.48 13.78 35.47
N PRO A 404 -32.20 14.11 34.36
CA PRO A 404 -32.06 13.44 33.08
C PRO A 404 -30.58 13.50 32.50
N GLU A 405 -29.86 14.57 32.80
CA GLU A 405 -28.47 14.74 32.38
C GLU A 405 -27.51 13.70 32.98
N HIS A 406 -27.87 13.10 34.12
CA HIS A 406 -27.05 12.08 34.79
C HIS A 406 -27.34 10.66 34.31
N LEU A 407 -28.58 10.37 33.83
CA LEU A 407 -29.02 9.02 33.46
C LEU A 407 -28.08 8.32 32.47
N PRO A 408 -27.60 8.96 31.36
CA PRO A 408 -26.72 8.31 30.40
C PRO A 408 -25.35 7.92 30.99
N ARG A 409 -24.91 8.62 32.04
CA ARG A 409 -23.61 8.48 32.65
C ARG A 409 -23.57 7.54 33.87
N LEU A 410 -24.71 7.08 34.36
CA LEU A 410 -24.77 6.21 35.55
C LEU A 410 -23.99 4.89 35.39
N PHE A 411 -23.80 4.43 34.16
CA PHE A 411 -23.02 3.23 33.86
C PHE A 411 -21.55 3.51 33.57
N ASP A 412 -21.11 4.80 33.63
CA ASP A 412 -19.72 5.15 33.51
C ASP A 412 -18.96 4.81 34.80
N ARG A 413 -17.70 4.44 34.67
CA ARG A 413 -16.86 4.07 35.80
C ARG A 413 -16.67 5.26 36.73
N PHE A 414 -16.69 5.03 38.02
CA PHE A 414 -16.54 6.04 39.08
C PHE A 414 -17.57 7.19 39.05
N TYR A 415 -18.55 7.11 38.15
CA TYR A 415 -19.55 8.16 38.05
C TYR A 415 -20.53 8.12 39.23
N ARG A 416 -20.80 9.30 39.78
CA ARG A 416 -21.73 9.51 40.93
C ARG A 416 -22.44 10.84 40.74
N VAL A 417 -23.75 10.86 41.01
CA VAL A 417 -24.60 12.06 40.90
C VAL A 417 -24.21 13.11 41.92
N ASP A 418 -23.95 12.69 43.18
CA ASP A 418 -23.48 13.59 44.25
C ASP A 418 -22.29 12.99 45.00
N PRO A 419 -21.04 13.50 44.73
CA PRO A 419 -19.85 13.02 45.40
C PRO A 419 -19.79 13.34 46.89
N ALA A 420 -20.52 14.37 47.40
CA ALA A 420 -20.39 14.88 48.76
C ALA A 420 -21.27 14.12 49.74
N ARG A 421 -22.45 13.74 49.32
CA ARG A 421 -23.51 13.15 50.16
C ARG A 421 -23.31 11.69 50.56
N GLN A 422 -22.43 10.98 49.89
CA GLN A 422 -22.31 9.51 49.98
C GLN A 422 -21.00 8.96 50.50
N ARG A 423 -20.22 9.70 51.24
CA ARG A 423 -19.06 9.14 51.95
C ARG A 423 -19.42 8.01 52.91
N SER A 424 -20.67 7.95 53.36
CA SER A 424 -21.22 6.93 54.27
C SER A 424 -21.76 5.67 53.55
N SER A 425 -21.97 5.66 52.22
CA SER A 425 -22.56 4.52 51.50
C SER A 425 -21.59 3.60 50.76
N GLY A 426 -20.27 3.77 50.94
CA GLY A 426 -19.25 2.74 50.72
C GLY A 426 -18.92 2.30 49.27
N GLY A 427 -19.59 2.77 48.24
CA GLY A 427 -19.39 2.29 46.88
C GLY A 427 -18.44 3.15 46.04
N ALA A 428 -17.49 2.55 45.33
CA ALA A 428 -16.50 3.23 44.44
C ALA A 428 -17.12 3.69 43.10
N GLY A 429 -18.42 3.61 42.86
CA GLY A 429 -19.06 3.96 41.57
C GLY A 429 -18.76 2.96 40.45
N LEU A 430 -18.35 1.73 40.78
CA LEU A 430 -18.02 0.67 39.79
C LEU A 430 -19.18 -0.34 39.59
N GLY A 431 -20.12 -0.46 40.54
CA GLY A 431 -21.17 -1.49 40.56
C GLY A 431 -22.03 -1.50 39.31
N LEU A 432 -22.54 -0.32 38.86
CA LEU A 432 -23.37 -0.22 37.67
C LEU A 432 -22.57 -0.48 36.38
N ALA A 433 -21.30 -0.06 36.31
CA ALA A 433 -20.42 -0.38 35.19
C ALA A 433 -20.14 -1.89 35.09
N ILE A 434 -19.94 -2.56 36.22
CA ILE A 434 -19.80 -4.03 36.30
C ILE A 434 -21.09 -4.71 35.84
N THR A 435 -22.25 -4.22 36.32
CA THR A 435 -23.57 -4.76 35.92
C THR A 435 -23.74 -4.67 34.41
N ARG A 436 -23.49 -3.51 33.80
CA ARG A 436 -23.53 -3.34 32.34
C ARG A 436 -22.59 -4.32 31.61
N SER A 437 -21.36 -4.50 32.11
CA SER A 437 -20.40 -5.43 31.51
C SER A 437 -20.88 -6.88 31.59
N ILE A 438 -21.44 -7.31 32.71
CA ILE A 438 -22.01 -8.65 32.90
C ILE A 438 -23.19 -8.86 31.96
N VAL A 439 -24.14 -7.94 31.94
CA VAL A 439 -25.36 -8.01 31.10
C VAL A 439 -24.98 -8.07 29.62
N THR A 440 -24.03 -7.23 29.17
CA THR A 440 -23.54 -7.23 27.78
C THR A 440 -22.84 -8.54 27.42
N ALA A 441 -22.02 -9.09 28.32
CA ALA A 441 -21.38 -10.38 28.11
C ALA A 441 -22.39 -11.52 27.91
N HIS A 442 -23.54 -11.44 28.61
CA HIS A 442 -24.64 -12.42 28.46
C HIS A 442 -25.58 -12.11 27.28
N GLY A 443 -25.18 -11.19 26.37
CA GLY A 443 -25.98 -10.85 25.19
C GLY A 443 -27.24 -10.01 25.51
N GLY A 444 -27.30 -9.42 26.71
CA GLY A 444 -28.42 -8.61 27.18
C GLY A 444 -28.17 -7.11 27.02
N THR A 445 -29.19 -6.35 27.45
CA THR A 445 -29.17 -4.88 27.53
C THR A 445 -29.65 -4.40 28.89
N ILE A 446 -29.11 -3.25 29.35
CA ILE A 446 -29.53 -2.59 30.58
C ILE A 446 -29.90 -1.13 30.29
N SER A 447 -30.97 -0.67 30.87
CA SER A 447 -31.42 0.72 30.82
C SER A 447 -31.82 1.22 32.19
N VAL A 448 -31.93 2.54 32.33
CA VAL A 448 -32.38 3.20 33.56
C VAL A 448 -33.36 4.31 33.23
N SER A 449 -34.36 4.47 34.06
CA SER A 449 -35.29 5.59 34.05
C SER A 449 -35.55 6.07 35.49
N SER A 450 -35.75 7.38 35.65
CA SER A 450 -36.07 7.96 36.96
C SER A 450 -37.09 9.08 36.77
N SER A 451 -38.22 8.95 37.41
CA SER A 451 -39.30 9.93 37.38
C SER A 451 -40.18 9.80 38.63
N GLU A 452 -40.80 10.89 39.07
CA GLU A 452 -41.78 10.92 40.16
C GLU A 452 -41.32 10.23 41.46
N GLY A 453 -40.04 10.32 41.78
CA GLY A 453 -39.51 9.69 42.99
C GLY A 453 -39.29 8.17 42.87
N LEU A 454 -39.34 7.61 41.68
CA LEU A 454 -39.10 6.20 41.39
C LEU A 454 -37.92 6.07 40.42
N THR A 455 -36.93 5.28 40.79
CA THR A 455 -35.81 4.90 39.87
C THR A 455 -35.99 3.44 39.50
N ARG A 456 -35.91 3.15 38.20
CA ARG A 456 -36.07 1.81 37.61
C ARG A 456 -34.88 1.46 36.79
N PHE A 457 -34.23 0.35 37.10
CA PHE A 457 -33.25 -0.33 36.25
C PHE A 457 -33.94 -1.50 35.56
N GLU A 458 -33.83 -1.59 34.25
CA GLU A 458 -34.39 -2.66 33.45
C GLU A 458 -33.26 -3.40 32.70
N VAL A 459 -33.20 -4.69 32.94
CA VAL A 459 -32.19 -5.61 32.33
C VAL A 459 -32.95 -6.62 31.49
N SER A 460 -32.60 -6.70 30.19
CA SER A 460 -33.12 -7.72 29.26
C SER A 460 -32.04 -8.73 28.96
N LEU A 461 -32.30 -10.02 29.19
CA LEU A 461 -31.38 -11.13 28.99
C LEU A 461 -32.03 -12.20 28.10
N PRO A 462 -31.25 -12.96 27.31
CA PRO A 462 -31.77 -14.13 26.59
C PRO A 462 -32.31 -15.17 27.58
N ALA A 463 -33.53 -15.70 27.34
CA ALA A 463 -34.08 -16.77 28.12
C ALA A 463 -33.24 -18.05 27.99
N ALA A 464 -33.19 -18.85 29.06
CA ALA A 464 -32.65 -20.19 28.94
C ALA A 464 -33.52 -21.01 27.96
N PRO A 465 -32.89 -21.86 27.10
CA PRO A 465 -33.66 -22.80 26.30
C PRO A 465 -34.60 -23.61 27.22
N ALA A 466 -35.84 -23.84 26.79
CA ALA A 466 -36.76 -24.70 27.50
C ALA A 466 -36.14 -26.09 27.60
N ALA A 467 -35.97 -26.60 28.83
CA ALA A 467 -35.42 -27.92 29.12
C ALA A 467 -36.35 -29.02 28.59
#